data_7550a858981e4a88927bb741abfb17d5
#
_entry.id   7550a858981e4a88927bb741abfb17d5
#
_cell.length_a   1.000
_cell.length_b   1.000
_cell.length_c   1.000
_cell.angle_alpha   90.00
_cell.angle_beta   90.00
_cell.angle_gamma   90.00
#
_symmetry.space_group_name_H-M   'P 1'
#
loop_
_entity.id
_entity.type
_entity.pdbx_description
1 polymer ?
#
loop_
_entity_poly.entity_id
_entity_poly.type
_entity_poly.pdbx_seq_one_letter_code
_entity_poly.pdbx_strand_id
1 'polypeptide(L)'
;MTRGLRYLIVIALAMMTSPAMAQVKVRDADTIVVSGTPVRLNGVDAPELGTRAGRDARRWMVNHLAGRQVECELNGERTHDRWVGICYVEGEDIGAALIAAGHALDCRRYSGGRYAHLETPAARSRLRRASYC
;
A
#
# COMPACT_ATOMS: atom_id res chain seq x y z
N MET A 1 -25.85 11.68 66.86
CA MET A 1 -25.52 10.46 66.09
C MET A 1 -25.52 10.80 64.62
N THR A 2 -24.36 11.13 64.05
CA THR A 2 -24.21 11.49 62.64
C THR A 2 -23.67 10.27 61.87
N ARG A 3 -24.53 9.67 61.04
CA ARG A 3 -24.13 8.57 60.15
C ARG A 3 -23.46 9.16 58.93
N GLY A 4 -22.16 9.09 58.83
CA GLY A 4 -21.39 9.45 57.65
C GLY A 4 -21.59 8.44 56.53
N LEU A 5 -22.22 8.89 55.46
CA LEU A 5 -22.41 8.15 54.22
C LEU A 5 -21.09 8.16 53.43
N ARG A 6 -20.38 7.04 53.41
CA ARG A 6 -19.13 6.83 52.63
C ARG A 6 -19.53 6.54 51.16
N TYR A 7 -19.37 7.49 50.30
CA TYR A 7 -19.47 7.26 48.84
C TYR A 7 -18.20 6.53 48.38
N LEU A 8 -18.33 5.28 47.98
CA LEU A 8 -17.32 4.56 47.22
C LEU A 8 -17.34 5.04 45.80
N ILE A 9 -16.34 5.83 45.43
CA ILE A 9 -16.12 6.23 44.02
C ILE A 9 -15.47 5.02 43.33
N VAL A 10 -16.26 4.31 42.52
CA VAL A 10 -15.74 3.27 41.63
C VAL A 10 -15.21 3.97 40.38
N ILE A 11 -13.92 4.13 40.27
CA ILE A 11 -13.25 4.61 39.08
C ILE A 11 -13.24 3.46 38.07
N ALA A 12 -14.16 3.50 37.10
CA ALA A 12 -14.14 2.60 35.95
C ALA A 12 -12.97 2.99 35.06
N LEU A 13 -11.89 2.19 35.10
CA LEU A 13 -10.75 2.32 34.21
C LEU A 13 -11.21 1.85 32.82
N ALA A 14 -11.57 2.78 31.95
CA ALA A 14 -11.87 2.49 30.55
C ALA A 14 -10.57 2.05 29.85
N MET A 15 -10.44 0.75 29.61
CA MET A 15 -9.36 0.22 28.77
C MET A 15 -9.61 0.72 27.34
N MET A 16 -8.85 1.73 26.93
CA MET A 16 -8.78 2.15 25.53
C MET A 16 -8.01 1.07 24.78
N THR A 17 -8.70 0.15 24.13
CA THR A 17 -8.10 -0.76 23.16
C THR A 17 -7.77 0.06 21.91
N SER A 18 -6.51 0.40 21.71
CA SER A 18 -6.04 0.93 20.45
C SER A 18 -6.31 -0.09 19.35
N PRO A 19 -6.90 0.29 18.21
CA PRO A 19 -7.05 -0.63 17.09
C PRO A 19 -5.66 -1.10 16.64
N ALA A 20 -5.48 -2.42 16.54
CA ALA A 20 -4.25 -2.99 16.03
C ALA A 20 -4.07 -2.48 14.59
N MET A 21 -2.99 -1.74 14.35
CA MET A 21 -2.61 -1.29 13.01
C MET A 21 -2.41 -2.51 12.11
N ALA A 22 -3.04 -2.53 10.94
CA ALA A 22 -2.83 -3.58 9.97
C ALA A 22 -1.35 -3.64 9.59
N GLN A 23 -0.72 -4.82 9.76
CA GLN A 23 0.69 -4.98 9.44
C GLN A 23 0.87 -5.00 7.93
N VAL A 24 1.65 -4.06 7.40
CA VAL A 24 1.98 -3.97 5.98
C VAL A 24 3.44 -4.39 5.78
N LYS A 25 3.67 -5.30 4.82
CA LYS A 25 5.00 -5.68 4.35
C LYS A 25 5.09 -5.42 2.85
N VAL A 26 6.25 -5.01 2.38
CA VAL A 26 6.52 -4.81 0.95
C VAL A 26 7.33 -6.01 0.45
N ARG A 27 6.73 -6.80 -0.45
CA ARG A 27 7.43 -7.90 -1.13
C ARG A 27 8.33 -7.32 -2.23
N ASP A 28 7.73 -6.57 -3.14
CA ASP A 28 8.37 -5.73 -4.14
C ASP A 28 7.49 -4.48 -4.39
N ALA A 29 7.87 -3.60 -5.30
CA ALA A 29 7.18 -2.32 -5.45
C ALA A 29 5.74 -2.45 -5.95
N ASP A 30 5.39 -3.53 -6.64
CA ASP A 30 4.04 -3.78 -7.13
C ASP A 30 3.26 -4.83 -6.32
N THR A 31 3.86 -5.37 -5.26
CA THR A 31 3.22 -6.38 -4.41
C THR A 31 3.44 -6.06 -2.93
N ILE A 32 2.36 -5.77 -2.25
CA ILE A 32 2.34 -5.53 -0.80
C ILE A 32 1.54 -6.61 -0.09
N VAL A 33 1.87 -6.87 1.17
CA VAL A 33 1.15 -7.82 2.02
C VAL A 33 0.46 -7.04 3.11
N VAL A 34 -0.86 -7.04 3.11
CA VAL A 34 -1.70 -6.32 4.08
C VAL A 34 -2.38 -7.33 4.97
N SER A 35 -2.07 -7.32 6.26
CA SER A 35 -2.59 -8.29 7.24
C SER A 35 -2.47 -9.75 6.77
N GLY A 36 -1.31 -10.11 6.22
CA GLY A 36 -1.04 -11.45 5.71
C GLY A 36 -1.56 -11.75 4.29
N THR A 37 -2.33 -10.84 3.69
CA THR A 37 -2.87 -11.01 2.34
C THR A 37 -1.98 -10.34 1.29
N PRO A 38 -1.35 -11.09 0.37
CA PRO A 38 -0.58 -10.49 -0.72
C PRO A 38 -1.50 -9.85 -1.77
N VAL A 39 -1.21 -8.62 -2.12
CA VAL A 39 -1.95 -7.84 -3.12
C VAL A 39 -1.01 -7.33 -4.20
N ARG A 40 -1.32 -7.69 -5.44
CA ARG A 40 -0.68 -7.14 -6.65
C ARG A 40 -1.37 -5.83 -7.01
N LEU A 41 -0.64 -4.74 -7.04
CA LEU A 41 -1.17 -3.43 -7.42
C LEU A 41 -1.59 -3.46 -8.89
N ASN A 42 -2.88 -3.27 -9.15
CA ASN A 42 -3.45 -3.35 -10.49
C ASN A 42 -2.94 -2.22 -11.39
N GLY A 43 -2.52 -2.57 -12.60
CA GLY A 43 -2.13 -1.58 -13.61
C GLY A 43 -0.77 -0.91 -13.37
N VAL A 44 0.03 -1.41 -12.44
CA VAL A 44 1.37 -0.90 -12.13
C VAL A 44 2.43 -1.82 -12.73
N ASP A 45 3.33 -1.26 -13.52
CA ASP A 45 4.49 -1.95 -14.08
C ASP A 45 5.76 -1.47 -13.36
N ALA A 46 6.12 -2.17 -12.30
CA ALA A 46 7.33 -1.91 -11.53
C ALA A 46 8.51 -2.71 -12.06
N PRO A 47 9.74 -2.16 -12.00
CA PRO A 47 10.92 -2.90 -12.42
C PRO A 47 11.18 -4.11 -11.51
N GLU A 48 11.78 -5.13 -12.10
CA GLU A 48 12.10 -6.39 -11.42
C GLU A 48 13.04 -6.19 -10.22
N LEU A 49 12.76 -6.88 -9.13
CA LEU A 49 13.48 -6.72 -7.85
C LEU A 49 15.00 -7.03 -7.98
N GLY A 50 15.40 -7.88 -8.89
CA GLY A 50 16.80 -8.20 -9.18
C GLY A 50 17.61 -7.05 -9.78
N THR A 51 16.95 -5.99 -10.24
CA THR A 51 17.58 -4.79 -10.82
C THR A 51 17.78 -3.70 -9.76
N ARG A 52 18.69 -2.75 -10.05
CA ARG A 52 18.84 -1.57 -9.21
C ARG A 52 17.52 -0.78 -9.10
N ALA A 53 16.88 -0.53 -10.25
CA ALA A 53 15.62 0.20 -10.29
C ALA A 53 14.52 -0.49 -9.46
N GLY A 54 14.43 -1.82 -9.49
CA GLY A 54 13.49 -2.59 -8.68
C GLY A 54 13.76 -2.48 -7.18
N ARG A 55 15.05 -2.52 -6.78
CA ARG A 55 15.41 -2.31 -5.37
C ARG A 55 15.12 -0.89 -4.89
N ASP A 56 15.36 0.11 -5.73
CA ASP A 56 15.07 1.51 -5.43
C ASP A 56 13.56 1.73 -5.31
N ALA A 57 12.76 1.18 -6.21
CA ALA A 57 11.31 1.22 -6.17
C ALA A 57 10.75 0.54 -4.89
N ARG A 58 11.28 -0.64 -4.53
CA ARG A 58 10.90 -1.32 -3.29
C ARG A 58 11.23 -0.49 -2.05
N ARG A 59 12.42 0.11 -2.01
CA ARG A 59 12.84 0.97 -0.90
C ARG A 59 11.93 2.19 -0.77
N TRP A 60 11.57 2.80 -1.88
CA TRP A 60 10.61 3.90 -1.89
C TRP A 60 9.27 3.46 -1.29
N MET A 61 8.74 2.30 -1.71
CA MET A 61 7.48 1.77 -1.19
C MET A 61 7.56 1.48 0.32
N VAL A 62 8.63 0.87 0.79
CA VAL A 62 8.85 0.63 2.23
C VAL A 62 8.78 1.95 3.02
N ASN A 63 9.47 2.97 2.55
CA ASN A 63 9.48 4.28 3.21
C ASN A 63 8.12 4.99 3.12
N HIS A 64 7.45 4.86 1.97
CA HIS A 64 6.13 5.49 1.75
C HIS A 64 5.04 4.90 2.64
N LEU A 65 5.10 3.61 2.93
CA LEU A 65 4.10 2.91 3.74
C LEU A 65 4.46 2.80 5.23
N ALA A 66 5.67 3.18 5.63
CA ALA A 66 6.14 3.02 7.00
C ALA A 66 5.24 3.74 8.01
N GLY A 67 4.71 2.99 8.99
CA GLY A 67 3.84 3.52 10.04
C GLY A 67 2.46 4.01 9.57
N ARG A 68 2.09 3.73 8.32
CA ARG A 68 0.83 4.18 7.71
C ARG A 68 -0.12 3.01 7.50
N GLN A 69 -1.41 3.28 7.61
CA GLN A 69 -2.47 2.30 7.40
C GLN A 69 -2.80 2.19 5.91
N VAL A 70 -2.92 0.96 5.42
CA VAL A 70 -3.23 0.66 4.02
C VAL A 70 -4.56 -0.07 3.92
N GLU A 71 -5.39 0.36 2.99
CA GLU A 71 -6.65 -0.28 2.62
C GLU A 71 -6.63 -0.64 1.14
N CYS A 72 -7.11 -1.82 0.79
CA CYS A 72 -7.14 -2.29 -0.60
C CYS A 72 -8.56 -2.62 -1.06
N GLU A 73 -8.89 -2.21 -2.27
CA GLU A 73 -10.07 -2.63 -3.02
C GLU A 73 -9.66 -3.74 -3.98
N LEU A 74 -10.05 -4.97 -3.68
CA LEU A 74 -9.75 -6.13 -4.52
C LEU A 74 -10.76 -6.23 -5.66
N ASN A 75 -10.31 -6.58 -6.87
CA ASN A 75 -11.18 -6.71 -8.05
C ASN A 75 -11.69 -8.14 -8.28
N GLY A 76 -11.34 -9.09 -7.41
CA GLY A 76 -11.73 -10.49 -7.52
C GLY A 76 -10.79 -11.35 -8.37
N GLU A 77 -9.82 -10.76 -9.04
CA GLU A 77 -8.82 -11.48 -9.83
C GLU A 77 -7.67 -11.97 -8.96
N ARG A 78 -7.03 -13.04 -9.41
CA ARG A 78 -5.83 -13.60 -8.79
C ARG A 78 -4.70 -13.74 -9.80
N THR A 79 -3.48 -13.55 -9.33
CA THR A 79 -2.26 -13.81 -10.09
C THR A 79 -1.24 -14.48 -9.17
N HIS A 80 -0.91 -15.74 -9.44
CA HIS A 80 -0.14 -16.61 -8.56
C HIS A 80 -0.78 -16.69 -7.15
N ASP A 81 -0.06 -16.35 -6.11
CA ASP A 81 -0.52 -16.34 -4.72
C ASP A 81 -1.17 -15.02 -4.27
N ARG A 82 -1.35 -14.06 -5.20
CA ARG A 82 -1.77 -12.69 -4.90
C ARG A 82 -3.19 -12.40 -5.36
N TRP A 83 -3.90 -11.60 -4.60
CA TRP A 83 -5.08 -10.90 -5.07
C TRP A 83 -4.68 -9.66 -5.87
N VAL A 84 -5.50 -9.27 -6.84
CA VAL A 84 -5.30 -8.05 -7.62
C VAL A 84 -6.19 -6.94 -7.06
N GLY A 85 -5.63 -5.74 -6.88
CA GLY A 85 -6.41 -4.64 -6.33
C GLY A 85 -5.71 -3.28 -6.44
N ILE A 86 -6.45 -2.26 -6.04
CA ILE A 86 -5.96 -0.91 -5.84
C ILE A 86 -5.86 -0.67 -4.34
N CYS A 87 -4.71 -0.23 -3.88
CA CYS A 87 -4.46 0.02 -2.48
C CYS A 87 -4.25 1.51 -2.22
N TYR A 88 -4.70 1.95 -1.07
CA TYR A 88 -4.70 3.35 -0.67
C TYR A 88 -4.02 3.51 0.68
N VAL A 89 -3.27 4.60 0.83
CA VAL A 89 -2.75 5.08 2.09
C VAL A 89 -3.29 6.50 2.32
N GLU A 90 -4.02 6.71 3.42
CA GLU A 90 -4.66 8.00 3.71
C GLU A 90 -5.50 8.54 2.52
N GLY A 91 -6.18 7.65 1.81
CA GLY A 91 -6.98 7.98 0.62
C GLY A 91 -6.21 8.19 -0.67
N GLU A 92 -4.87 8.13 -0.65
CA GLU A 92 -4.03 8.22 -1.84
C GLU A 92 -3.80 6.85 -2.45
N ASP A 93 -4.01 6.71 -3.76
CA ASP A 93 -3.69 5.52 -4.53
C ASP A 93 -2.17 5.28 -4.54
N ILE A 94 -1.74 4.17 -3.95
CA ILE A 94 -0.33 3.82 -3.79
C ILE A 94 0.36 3.60 -5.15
N GLY A 95 -0.34 2.98 -6.10
CA GLY A 95 0.17 2.79 -7.46
C GLY A 95 0.39 4.11 -8.18
N ALA A 96 -0.56 5.03 -8.04
CA ALA A 96 -0.42 6.39 -8.58
C ALA A 96 0.79 7.12 -7.97
N ALA A 97 0.96 7.04 -6.67
CA ALA A 97 2.09 7.66 -5.97
C ALA A 97 3.44 7.09 -6.42
N LEU A 98 3.55 5.76 -6.57
CA LEU A 98 4.75 5.08 -7.04
C LEU A 98 5.15 5.54 -8.45
N ILE A 99 4.18 5.62 -9.36
CA ILE A 99 4.39 6.05 -10.76
C ILE A 99 4.77 7.53 -10.80
N ALA A 100 4.05 8.39 -10.09
CA ALA A 100 4.34 9.81 -10.01
C ALA A 100 5.74 10.11 -9.42
N ALA A 101 6.22 9.26 -8.51
CA ALA A 101 7.58 9.32 -7.96
C ALA A 101 8.66 8.82 -8.94
N GLY A 102 8.29 8.32 -10.11
CA GLY A 102 9.21 7.86 -11.15
C GLY A 102 9.77 6.45 -10.95
N HIS A 103 9.14 5.64 -10.10
CA HIS A 103 9.61 4.29 -9.76
C HIS A 103 8.90 3.16 -10.50
N ALA A 104 7.86 3.46 -11.26
CA ALA A 104 7.12 2.51 -12.07
C ALA A 104 6.50 3.18 -13.28
N LEU A 105 5.96 2.39 -14.19
CA LEU A 105 5.20 2.81 -15.36
C LEU A 105 3.75 2.32 -15.28
N ASP A 106 2.88 2.94 -16.07
CA ASP A 106 1.51 2.50 -16.25
C ASP A 106 1.47 1.21 -17.07
N CYS A 107 0.76 0.20 -16.60
CA CYS A 107 0.47 -1.00 -17.36
C CYS A 107 -0.92 -0.88 -17.98
N ARG A 108 -1.00 -0.27 -19.16
CA ARG A 108 -2.25 0.14 -19.80
C ARG A 108 -3.24 -1.00 -19.98
N ARG A 109 -2.76 -2.21 -20.26
CA ARG A 109 -3.60 -3.40 -20.41
C ARG A 109 -4.51 -3.65 -19.20
N TYR A 110 -4.01 -3.36 -18.01
CA TYR A 110 -4.73 -3.61 -16.76
C TYR A 110 -5.24 -2.33 -16.10
N SER A 111 -4.58 -1.20 -16.30
CA SER A 111 -5.02 0.08 -15.75
C SER A 111 -6.10 0.77 -16.59
N GLY A 112 -6.21 0.41 -17.87
CA GLY A 112 -7.00 1.18 -18.83
C GLY A 112 -6.41 2.55 -19.16
N GLY A 113 -5.14 2.79 -18.83
CA GLY A 113 -4.46 4.07 -19.00
C GLY A 113 -4.62 5.03 -17.80
N ARG A 114 -5.16 4.53 -16.70
CA ARG A 114 -5.43 5.30 -15.47
C ARG A 114 -4.24 6.09 -14.97
N TYR A 115 -3.03 5.56 -15.09
CA TYR A 115 -1.81 6.13 -14.55
C TYR A 115 -0.88 6.77 -15.60
N ALA A 116 -1.24 6.70 -16.88
CA ALA A 116 -0.36 7.13 -17.96
C ALA A 116 0.10 8.60 -17.81
N HIS A 117 -0.80 9.48 -17.37
CA HIS A 117 -0.52 10.90 -17.18
C HIS A 117 0.42 11.20 -16.00
N LEU A 118 0.66 10.23 -15.13
CA LEU A 118 1.54 10.35 -13.96
C LEU A 118 2.97 9.93 -14.27
N GLU A 119 3.21 9.23 -15.37
CA GLU A 119 4.55 8.80 -15.76
C GLU A 119 5.46 10.01 -16.00
N THR A 120 6.63 10.02 -15.35
CA THR A 120 7.63 11.06 -15.59
C THR A 120 8.42 10.78 -16.87
N PRO A 121 8.88 11.82 -17.60
CA PRO A 121 9.77 11.62 -18.75
C PRO A 121 11.04 10.85 -18.41
N ALA A 122 11.63 11.11 -17.25
CA ALA A 122 12.82 10.40 -16.77
C ALA A 122 12.54 8.91 -16.54
N ALA A 123 11.40 8.55 -15.95
CA ALA A 123 11.02 7.15 -15.77
C ALA A 123 10.80 6.44 -17.11
N ARG A 124 10.11 7.08 -18.06
CA ARG A 124 9.88 6.52 -19.40
C ARG A 124 11.18 6.25 -20.17
N SER A 125 12.19 7.09 -19.98
CA SER A 125 13.49 6.89 -20.63
C SER A 125 14.37 5.84 -19.95
N ARG A 126 14.19 5.63 -18.65
CA ARG A 126 15.06 4.78 -17.81
C ARG A 126 14.48 3.38 -17.55
N LEU A 127 13.15 3.29 -17.41
CA LEU A 127 12.48 2.03 -17.12
C LEU A 127 12.01 1.34 -18.40
N ARG A 128 12.13 0.02 -18.42
CA ARG A 128 11.65 -0.80 -19.52
C ARG A 128 10.24 -1.31 -19.17
N ARG A 129 9.26 -0.94 -19.99
CA ARG A 129 7.90 -1.45 -19.85
C ARG A 129 7.85 -2.93 -20.17
N ALA A 130 7.12 -3.71 -19.37
CA ALA A 130 6.89 -5.12 -19.63
C ALA A 130 6.15 -5.32 -20.95
N SER A 131 6.50 -6.37 -21.68
CA SER A 131 5.95 -6.64 -23.02
C SER A 131 4.44 -6.91 -23.01
N TYR A 132 3.90 -7.35 -21.89
CA TYR A 132 2.46 -7.61 -21.72
C TYR A 132 1.65 -6.35 -21.33
N CYS A 133 2.31 -5.27 -21.02
CA CYS A 133 1.68 -4.00 -20.69
C CYS A 133 1.34 -3.17 -21.93
#